data_d279e2863a24c37a18c48cee22378621
#
_entry.id   d279e2863a24c37a18c48cee22378621
#
_cell.length_a   1.000
_cell.length_b   1.000
_cell.length_c   1.000
_cell.angle_alpha   90.00
_cell.angle_beta   90.00
_cell.angle_gamma   90.00
#
_symmetry.space_group_name_H-M   'P 1'
#
loop_
_entity.id
_entity.type
_entity.pdbx_description
1 polymer ?
#
loop_
_entity_poly.entity_id
_entity_poly.type
_entity_poly.pdbx_seq_one_letter_code
_entity_poly.pdbx_strand_id
1 'polypeptide(L)'
;MKKLNALRKTFKYYNIDGYIVPKNDEFFGEYVNDSNDRLKFISSFTGSAGYALILRKKSYLFVDGRYTLQAFKESGEKFKIVEIYKKKPSDIIDKLRKKITIGYDPQLLTKSTTNNLFVSSKCNLKLIQENLVDKIWNKKNKMQIKKFYILPEKHIGESYKNKIKRTIIKMKSMNVDKLLITAPENIAWLMNVRGKDSKFSPIPNCNAVLNLSGEIDLIVDERKIDKKFINFFKKKIRIIPRNKIINYLIKSKNKRNKFLVDFLTCSIFYQKLLENLQIPYICKLDPIYFLKSIKNNKEILNSKKSHISDGVALTKFIYWIKNNIKKLKITELSAQKKLENFRKKNRHYKFPSFNTISGSGPNGSIIHYKANNNTNRLIKKSDIYLFDSGGQYHYGTTDVTRTICFKSNLDKMKNIFTRVLKGHIGVTLYNIKKNTTGKEIDLKARSYLKKINLDYAHGTGHGVGYFLNVHEGPHGISKNNSNNFKEGMIVSNEPGYYKNNKFGIRIENLLYIKKYKKKLEFENLTLAPIEKDLINFKMLNVKEKKYLESYHKKVYLSLRKFLNDKEKIWLKSVIN
;
A
#
# COMPACT_ATOMS: atom_id res chain seq x y z
N MET A 1 9.36 17.66 22.89
CA MET A 1 10.76 17.74 23.41
C MET A 1 11.10 16.62 24.39
N LYS A 2 10.27 16.28 25.41
CA LYS A 2 10.59 15.23 26.41
C LYS A 2 11.05 13.88 25.80
N LYS A 3 10.31 13.33 24.81
CA LYS A 3 10.66 12.06 24.16
C LYS A 3 12.01 12.09 23.42
N LEU A 4 12.30 13.15 22.66
CA LEU A 4 13.57 13.33 21.96
C LEU A 4 14.75 13.42 22.92
N ASN A 5 14.58 14.17 24.02
CA ASN A 5 15.62 14.30 25.04
C ASN A 5 15.86 12.97 25.77
N ALA A 6 14.80 12.22 26.09
CA ALA A 6 14.93 10.88 26.66
C ALA A 6 15.71 9.93 25.74
N LEU A 7 15.40 9.94 24.43
CA LEU A 7 16.15 9.14 23.45
C LEU A 7 17.63 9.58 23.37
N ARG A 8 17.91 10.89 23.31
CA ARG A 8 19.28 11.42 23.23
C ARG A 8 20.13 11.05 24.46
N LYS A 9 19.53 10.93 25.65
CA LYS A 9 20.25 10.47 26.86
C LYS A 9 20.84 9.06 26.69
N THR A 10 20.21 8.19 25.89
CA THR A 10 20.72 6.84 25.63
C THR A 10 21.96 6.84 24.74
N PHE A 11 22.22 7.89 23.95
CA PHE A 11 23.30 7.91 22.96
C PHE A 11 24.70 7.76 23.57
N LYS A 12 24.92 8.34 24.75
CA LYS A 12 26.20 8.21 25.46
C LYS A 12 26.48 6.76 25.84
N TYR A 13 25.46 6.08 26.38
CA TYR A 13 25.57 4.66 26.80
C TYR A 13 25.91 3.73 25.62
N TYR A 14 25.32 3.98 24.43
CA TYR A 14 25.55 3.16 23.24
C TYR A 14 26.71 3.65 22.36
N ASN A 15 27.46 4.69 22.77
CA ASN A 15 28.52 5.28 21.94
C ASN A 15 28.07 5.58 20.50
N ILE A 16 26.98 6.38 20.38
CA ILE A 16 26.43 6.83 19.09
C ILE A 16 26.21 8.35 19.10
N ASP A 17 26.23 8.96 17.93
CA ASP A 17 25.99 10.37 17.71
C ASP A 17 24.56 10.66 17.24
N GLY A 18 23.86 9.62 16.79
CA GLY A 18 22.49 9.69 16.35
C GLY A 18 21.83 8.32 16.24
N TYR A 19 20.53 8.32 16.01
CA TYR A 19 19.74 7.11 15.85
C TYR A 19 18.72 7.28 14.72
N ILE A 20 18.54 6.23 13.89
CA ILE A 20 17.53 6.20 12.82
C ILE A 20 16.31 5.41 13.25
N VAL A 21 15.12 5.98 13.05
CA VAL A 21 13.82 5.34 13.36
C VAL A 21 13.00 5.27 12.08
N PRO A 22 12.83 4.09 11.47
CA PRO A 22 12.01 3.92 10.29
C PRO A 22 10.51 3.78 10.64
N LYS A 23 9.66 3.94 9.63
CA LYS A 23 8.22 3.62 9.68
C LYS A 23 7.98 2.13 9.40
N ASN A 24 8.74 1.26 10.02
CA ASN A 24 8.61 -0.19 9.90
C ASN A 24 8.37 -0.83 11.26
N ASP A 25 7.75 -1.99 11.24
CA ASP A 25 7.85 -3.00 12.31
C ASP A 25 8.72 -4.17 11.85
N GLU A 26 8.84 -5.18 12.67
CA GLU A 26 9.64 -6.38 12.44
C GLU A 26 9.13 -7.27 11.29
N PHE A 27 7.99 -6.92 10.70
CA PHE A 27 7.35 -7.64 9.59
C PHE A 27 7.35 -6.84 8.29
N PHE A 28 7.82 -5.60 8.30
CA PHE A 28 7.81 -4.69 7.15
C PHE A 28 6.42 -4.50 6.54
N GLY A 29 5.37 -4.63 7.37
CA GLY A 29 4.00 -4.43 6.93
C GLY A 29 3.73 -3.00 6.49
N GLU A 30 2.89 -2.81 5.49
CA GLU A 30 2.50 -1.49 4.98
C GLU A 30 1.87 -0.60 6.07
N TYR A 31 1.11 -1.21 6.96
CA TYR A 31 0.46 -0.52 8.08
C TYR A 31 0.98 -1.06 9.40
N VAL A 32 1.79 -0.25 10.05
CA VAL A 32 2.33 -0.56 11.38
C VAL A 32 1.23 -0.34 12.43
N ASN A 33 1.09 -1.30 13.35
CA ASN A 33 0.16 -1.17 14.47
C ASN A 33 0.59 -0.02 15.40
N ASP A 34 -0.37 0.68 15.99
CA ASP A 34 -0.12 1.81 16.88
C ASP A 34 0.84 1.47 18.04
N SER A 35 0.82 0.23 18.53
CA SER A 35 1.74 -0.28 19.58
C SER A 35 3.19 -0.45 19.11
N ASN A 36 3.43 -0.50 17.80
CA ASN A 36 4.76 -0.69 17.19
C ASN A 36 5.19 0.51 16.34
N ASP A 37 4.36 1.55 16.26
CA ASP A 37 4.64 2.74 15.46
C ASP A 37 5.60 3.70 16.17
N ARG A 38 6.87 3.28 16.18
CA ARG A 38 7.98 4.00 16.84
C ARG A 38 8.20 5.37 16.23
N LEU A 39 8.03 5.50 14.90
CA LEU A 39 8.16 6.78 14.22
C LEU A 39 7.07 7.76 14.67
N LYS A 40 5.81 7.33 14.74
CA LYS A 40 4.71 8.15 15.27
C LYS A 40 4.93 8.53 16.72
N PHE A 41 5.42 7.59 17.56
CA PHE A 41 5.71 7.89 18.96
C PHE A 41 6.72 9.02 19.11
N ILE A 42 7.85 8.97 18.37
CA ILE A 42 8.94 9.95 18.56
C ILE A 42 8.70 11.26 17.83
N SER A 43 8.03 11.25 16.68
CA SER A 43 7.85 12.41 15.81
C SER A 43 6.45 13.01 15.81
N SER A 44 5.43 12.27 16.24
CA SER A 44 3.99 12.54 16.05
C SER A 44 3.49 12.34 14.60
N PHE A 45 4.37 12.01 13.66
CA PHE A 45 4.03 11.81 12.27
C PHE A 45 3.17 10.55 12.06
N THR A 46 2.02 10.70 11.40
CA THR A 46 1.03 9.63 11.19
C THR A 46 1.00 9.05 9.78
N GLY A 47 1.86 9.55 8.87
CA GLY A 47 1.98 9.01 7.51
C GLY A 47 2.49 7.56 7.49
N SER A 48 2.31 6.85 6.39
CA SER A 48 2.65 5.41 6.29
C SER A 48 4.11 5.13 5.88
N ALA A 49 4.87 6.14 5.44
CA ALA A 49 6.27 5.98 5.04
C ALA A 49 7.14 7.14 5.52
N GLY A 50 8.35 6.84 5.98
CA GLY A 50 9.31 7.86 6.40
C GLY A 50 10.36 7.33 7.37
N TYR A 51 11.35 8.20 7.67
CA TYR A 51 12.46 7.92 8.59
C TYR A 51 12.76 9.15 9.44
N ALA A 52 12.96 9.00 10.75
CA ALA A 52 13.50 10.05 11.59
C ALA A 52 14.98 9.81 11.85
N LEU A 53 15.85 10.73 11.44
CA LEU A 53 17.25 10.79 11.85
C LEU A 53 17.36 11.77 13.01
N ILE A 54 17.68 11.25 14.19
CA ILE A 54 17.79 12.03 15.43
C ILE A 54 19.26 12.11 15.81
N LEU A 55 19.85 13.29 15.67
CA LEU A 55 21.21 13.60 16.07
C LEU A 55 21.23 14.23 17.48
N ARG A 56 22.42 14.39 18.08
CA ARG A 56 22.57 14.99 19.43
C ARG A 56 21.84 16.32 19.58
N LYS A 57 21.90 17.22 18.57
CA LYS A 57 21.31 18.56 18.61
C LYS A 57 20.11 18.73 17.66
N LYS A 58 20.13 18.10 16.47
CA LYS A 58 19.14 18.28 15.40
C LYS A 58 18.36 17.01 15.14
N SER A 59 17.13 17.14 14.66
CA SER A 59 16.29 16.02 14.25
C SER A 59 15.71 16.29 12.87
N TYR A 60 15.70 15.28 12.01
CA TYR A 60 15.22 15.33 10.63
C TYR A 60 14.16 14.26 10.43
N LEU A 61 13.09 14.60 9.73
CA LEU A 61 12.06 13.65 9.30
C LEU A 61 12.05 13.59 7.77
N PHE A 62 12.49 12.48 7.25
CA PHE A 62 12.53 12.18 5.81
C PHE A 62 11.22 11.54 5.41
N VAL A 63 10.54 12.14 4.42
CA VAL A 63 9.27 11.65 3.87
C VAL A 63 9.29 11.78 2.35
N ASP A 64 8.44 11.03 1.66
CA ASP A 64 8.24 11.25 0.22
C ASP A 64 7.29 12.45 -0.03
N GLY A 65 7.18 12.85 -1.31
CA GLY A 65 6.44 14.05 -1.70
C GLY A 65 4.94 14.02 -1.34
N ARG A 66 4.36 12.84 -1.09
CA ARG A 66 2.96 12.68 -0.66
C ARG A 66 2.72 13.19 0.76
N TYR A 67 3.76 13.21 1.59
CA TYR A 67 3.67 13.48 3.03
C TYR A 67 4.30 14.79 3.47
N THR A 68 4.93 15.58 2.61
CA THR A 68 5.67 16.80 3.01
C THR A 68 4.80 17.78 3.80
N LEU A 69 3.59 18.07 3.32
CA LEU A 69 2.66 18.98 4.00
C LEU A 69 2.16 18.41 5.34
N GLN A 70 1.83 17.12 5.36
CA GLN A 70 1.38 16.43 6.57
C GLN A 70 2.49 16.40 7.62
N ALA A 71 3.70 16.02 7.25
CA ALA A 71 4.87 15.98 8.13
C ALA A 71 5.19 17.35 8.73
N PHE A 72 5.07 18.40 7.92
CA PHE A 72 5.26 19.78 8.41
C PHE A 72 4.23 20.14 9.48
N LYS A 73 2.94 19.86 9.23
CA LYS A 73 1.86 20.15 10.18
C LYS A 73 1.96 19.34 11.48
N GLU A 74 2.34 18.06 11.40
CA GLU A 74 2.36 17.13 12.54
C GLU A 74 3.68 17.17 13.34
N SER A 75 4.80 17.54 12.71
CA SER A 75 6.15 17.35 13.27
C SER A 75 7.10 18.54 13.06
N GLY A 76 6.72 19.56 12.28
CA GLY A 76 7.62 20.61 11.81
C GLY A 76 8.26 21.48 12.90
N GLU A 77 7.63 21.60 14.06
CA GLU A 77 8.22 22.30 15.22
C GLU A 77 9.43 21.58 15.83
N LYS A 78 9.51 20.24 15.68
CA LYS A 78 10.51 19.38 16.34
C LYS A 78 11.48 18.75 15.35
N PHE A 79 11.09 18.65 14.09
CA PHE A 79 11.84 18.00 13.04
C PHE A 79 11.98 18.92 11.82
N LYS A 80 13.18 18.97 11.25
CA LYS A 80 13.35 19.51 9.91
C LYS A 80 12.81 18.50 8.91
N ILE A 81 11.75 18.88 8.17
CA ILE A 81 11.13 18.02 7.17
C ILE A 81 12.00 18.01 5.90
N VAL A 82 12.30 16.82 5.38
CA VAL A 82 13.14 16.60 4.22
C VAL A 82 12.45 15.66 3.25
N GLU A 83 12.36 16.06 1.99
CA GLU A 83 11.86 15.17 0.92
C GLU A 83 12.98 14.19 0.51
N ILE A 84 12.75 12.90 0.74
CA ILE A 84 13.78 11.85 0.64
C ILE A 84 14.37 11.70 -0.77
N TYR A 85 13.59 12.00 -1.81
CA TYR A 85 14.06 11.94 -3.20
C TYR A 85 14.98 13.12 -3.57
N LYS A 86 14.94 14.20 -2.79
CA LYS A 86 15.81 15.38 -2.98
C LYS A 86 17.07 15.31 -2.12
N LYS A 87 16.96 14.79 -0.90
CA LYS A 87 18.08 14.64 0.05
C LYS A 87 17.90 13.42 0.92
N LYS A 88 18.96 12.64 1.05
CA LYS A 88 19.04 11.46 1.93
C LYS A 88 19.69 11.81 3.27
N PRO A 89 19.63 10.92 4.27
CA PRO A 89 20.40 11.05 5.51
C PRO A 89 21.91 11.26 5.28
N SER A 90 22.51 10.55 4.30
CA SER A 90 23.91 10.76 3.89
C SER A 90 24.22 12.22 3.56
N ASP A 91 23.37 12.90 2.78
CA ASP A 91 23.61 14.28 2.34
C ASP A 91 23.61 15.29 3.53
N ILE A 92 22.95 14.91 4.64
CA ILE A 92 22.99 15.70 5.88
C ILE A 92 24.28 15.41 6.64
N ILE A 93 24.70 14.15 6.69
CA ILE A 93 25.87 13.70 7.42
C ILE A 93 27.17 14.20 6.74
N ASP A 94 27.23 14.20 5.42
CA ASP A 94 28.39 14.68 4.65
C ASP A 94 28.73 16.16 4.89
N LYS A 95 27.74 16.95 5.31
CA LYS A 95 27.92 18.36 5.70
C LYS A 95 28.48 18.53 7.11
N LEU A 96 28.64 17.46 7.87
CA LEU A 96 29.22 17.54 9.22
C LEU A 96 30.76 17.64 9.14
N ARG A 97 31.37 18.33 10.12
CA ARG A 97 32.81 18.51 10.19
C ARG A 97 33.58 17.22 10.54
N LYS A 98 32.92 16.30 11.27
CA LYS A 98 33.53 15.05 11.76
C LYS A 98 32.72 13.82 11.35
N LYS A 99 33.39 12.68 11.35
CA LYS A 99 32.75 11.36 11.22
C LYS A 99 31.87 11.09 12.44
N ILE A 100 30.68 10.52 12.20
CA ILE A 100 29.70 10.22 13.25
C ILE A 100 29.25 8.76 13.18
N THR A 101 28.76 8.25 14.31
CA THR A 101 28.19 6.91 14.43
C THR A 101 26.67 6.99 14.58
N ILE A 102 25.94 6.36 13.66
CA ILE A 102 24.47 6.26 13.70
C ILE A 102 24.07 4.88 14.15
N GLY A 103 23.35 4.82 15.28
CA GLY A 103 22.74 3.59 15.77
C GLY A 103 21.46 3.23 15.01
N TYR A 104 21.18 1.95 14.86
CA TYR A 104 19.95 1.46 14.26
C TYR A 104 19.52 0.11 14.83
N ASP A 105 18.22 -0.18 14.77
CA ASP A 105 17.66 -1.49 15.10
C ASP A 105 17.75 -2.40 13.85
N PRO A 106 18.48 -3.52 13.91
CA PRO A 106 18.66 -4.42 12.78
C PRO A 106 17.38 -5.17 12.36
N GLN A 107 16.37 -5.24 13.22
CA GLN A 107 15.10 -5.88 12.89
C GLN A 107 14.20 -4.99 12.02
N LEU A 108 14.46 -3.67 11.97
CA LEU A 108 13.59 -2.70 11.31
C LEU A 108 14.15 -2.16 9.98
N LEU A 109 15.34 -2.57 9.58
CA LEU A 109 16.02 -2.12 8.36
C LEU A 109 16.55 -3.31 7.56
N THR A 110 16.55 -3.17 6.22
CA THR A 110 17.23 -4.09 5.31
C THR A 110 18.58 -3.52 4.89
N LYS A 111 19.51 -4.36 4.41
CA LYS A 111 20.79 -3.90 3.82
C LYS A 111 20.54 -2.95 2.64
N SER A 112 19.55 -3.25 1.81
CA SER A 112 19.17 -2.41 0.67
C SER A 112 18.77 -1.00 1.14
N THR A 113 17.97 -0.90 2.21
CA THR A 113 17.56 0.38 2.78
C THR A 113 18.74 1.14 3.38
N THR A 114 19.59 0.49 4.18
CA THR A 114 20.74 1.16 4.80
C THR A 114 21.73 1.64 3.74
N ASN A 115 22.02 0.84 2.73
CA ASN A 115 22.89 1.23 1.61
C ASN A 115 22.33 2.43 0.85
N ASN A 116 21.00 2.49 0.65
CA ASN A 116 20.39 3.63 -0.03
C ASN A 116 20.42 4.93 0.81
N LEU A 117 20.30 4.83 2.13
CA LEU A 117 20.18 5.99 3.02
C LEU A 117 21.53 6.55 3.50
N PHE A 118 22.56 5.71 3.62
CA PHE A 118 23.79 6.02 4.34
C PHE A 118 25.09 5.79 3.54
N VAL A 119 25.05 5.96 2.23
CA VAL A 119 26.28 5.97 1.42
C VAL A 119 27.06 7.25 1.73
N SER A 120 27.94 7.19 2.72
CA SER A 120 28.76 8.32 3.16
C SER A 120 30.03 7.82 3.84
N SER A 121 31.17 8.40 3.51
CA SER A 121 32.45 8.15 4.19
C SER A 121 32.49 8.68 5.62
N LYS A 122 31.61 9.63 5.97
CA LYS A 122 31.49 10.25 7.28
C LYS A 122 30.52 9.56 8.23
N CYS A 123 29.95 8.41 7.83
CA CYS A 123 28.97 7.68 8.62
C CYS A 123 29.46 6.27 8.95
N ASN A 124 29.56 5.97 10.25
CA ASN A 124 29.62 4.60 10.74
C ASN A 124 28.21 4.16 11.16
N LEU A 125 27.79 2.96 10.76
CA LEU A 125 26.54 2.38 11.19
C LEU A 125 26.79 1.38 12.33
N LYS A 126 26.11 1.57 13.46
CA LYS A 126 26.22 0.69 14.63
C LYS A 126 24.91 -0.02 14.89
N LEU A 127 24.95 -1.34 14.84
CA LEU A 127 23.84 -2.20 15.20
C LEU A 127 23.57 -2.09 16.70
N ILE A 128 22.30 -1.85 17.07
CA ILE A 128 21.82 -1.83 18.46
C ILE A 128 20.71 -2.89 18.57
N GLN A 129 20.97 -3.94 19.33
CA GLN A 129 20.04 -5.07 19.44
C GLN A 129 18.70 -4.69 20.10
N GLU A 130 18.76 -3.76 21.07
CA GLU A 130 17.58 -3.23 21.72
C GLU A 130 17.06 -1.99 21.01
N ASN A 131 15.78 -1.91 20.74
CA ASN A 131 15.21 -0.70 20.15
C ASN A 131 15.21 0.45 21.16
N LEU A 132 15.96 1.52 20.89
CA LEU A 132 16.10 2.65 21.82
C LEU A 132 14.80 3.44 22.02
N VAL A 133 13.89 3.42 21.04
CA VAL A 133 12.56 4.02 21.20
C VAL A 133 11.71 3.18 22.16
N ASP A 134 11.78 1.87 22.08
CA ASP A 134 11.04 0.97 22.99
C ASP A 134 11.50 1.11 24.45
N LYS A 135 12.78 1.39 24.68
CA LYS A 135 13.32 1.67 26.04
C LYS A 135 12.66 2.87 26.72
N ILE A 136 12.32 3.88 25.95
CA ILE A 136 11.72 5.13 26.47
C ILE A 136 10.20 5.17 26.34
N TRP A 137 9.62 4.14 25.70
CA TRP A 137 8.19 4.06 25.43
C TRP A 137 7.48 3.12 26.40
N ASN A 138 6.83 3.68 27.40
CA ASN A 138 5.96 2.90 28.28
C ASN A 138 4.70 2.46 27.50
N LYS A 139 4.78 1.26 26.89
CA LYS A 139 3.70 0.71 26.07
C LYS A 139 2.56 0.20 26.97
N LYS A 140 1.46 0.95 27.07
CA LYS A 140 0.26 0.55 27.85
C LYS A 140 -0.59 -0.52 27.17
N ASN A 141 -0.61 -0.56 25.83
CA ASN A 141 -1.47 -1.45 25.07
C ASN A 141 -0.70 -2.68 24.57
N LYS A 142 -0.94 -3.84 25.19
CA LYS A 142 -0.53 -5.13 24.61
C LYS A 142 -1.40 -5.44 23.39
N MET A 143 -0.79 -5.82 22.28
CA MET A 143 -1.52 -6.21 21.07
C MET A 143 -2.39 -7.44 21.37
N GLN A 144 -3.67 -7.38 21.01
CA GLN A 144 -4.55 -8.56 21.12
C GLN A 144 -4.06 -9.66 20.18
N ILE A 145 -3.87 -10.84 20.71
CA ILE A 145 -3.50 -12.01 19.93
C ILE A 145 -4.74 -12.53 19.21
N LYS A 146 -4.68 -12.55 17.88
CA LYS A 146 -5.77 -13.06 17.04
C LYS A 146 -5.30 -14.28 16.26
N LYS A 147 -6.14 -15.32 16.23
CA LYS A 147 -5.85 -16.56 15.52
C LYS A 147 -5.79 -16.35 14.02
N PHE A 148 -4.92 -17.11 13.36
CA PHE A 148 -4.91 -17.25 11.91
C PHE A 148 -6.12 -18.07 11.44
N TYR A 149 -6.54 -17.84 10.21
CA TYR A 149 -7.62 -18.62 9.61
C TYR A 149 -7.32 -18.97 8.16
N ILE A 150 -7.86 -20.08 7.71
CA ILE A 150 -7.63 -20.62 6.38
C ILE A 150 -8.74 -20.13 5.45
N LEU A 151 -8.37 -19.67 4.26
CA LEU A 151 -9.33 -19.40 3.20
C LEU A 151 -9.62 -20.68 2.43
N PRO A 152 -10.91 -21.06 2.30
CA PRO A 152 -11.29 -22.21 1.51
C PRO A 152 -10.87 -22.09 0.04
N GLU A 153 -10.38 -23.16 -0.54
CA GLU A 153 -9.90 -23.22 -1.94
C GLU A 153 -10.96 -22.79 -2.95
N LYS A 154 -12.25 -23.10 -2.68
CA LYS A 154 -13.38 -22.66 -3.50
C LYS A 154 -13.45 -21.13 -3.72
N HIS A 155 -12.81 -20.34 -2.86
CA HIS A 155 -12.74 -18.88 -2.97
C HIS A 155 -11.46 -18.42 -3.65
N ILE A 156 -10.39 -19.22 -3.60
CA ILE A 156 -9.06 -18.86 -4.10
C ILE A 156 -8.81 -19.44 -5.49
N GLY A 157 -9.37 -20.63 -5.78
CA GLY A 157 -9.22 -21.31 -7.07
C GLY A 157 -7.87 -22.02 -7.25
N GLU A 158 -7.00 -22.05 -6.22
CA GLU A 158 -5.73 -22.77 -6.26
C GLU A 158 -5.37 -23.26 -4.85
N SER A 159 -4.99 -24.54 -4.73
CA SER A 159 -4.57 -25.11 -3.45
C SER A 159 -3.20 -24.56 -3.01
N TYR A 160 -2.97 -24.50 -1.69
CA TYR A 160 -1.64 -24.14 -1.16
C TYR A 160 -0.55 -25.10 -1.65
N LYS A 161 -0.89 -26.38 -1.86
CA LYS A 161 0.05 -27.40 -2.38
C LYS A 161 0.56 -27.02 -3.78
N ASN A 162 -0.33 -26.57 -4.67
CA ASN A 162 0.05 -26.12 -6.02
C ASN A 162 0.90 -24.86 -5.98
N LYS A 163 0.58 -23.89 -5.11
CA LYS A 163 1.38 -22.68 -4.90
C LYS A 163 2.79 -23.01 -4.40
N ILE A 164 2.92 -23.96 -3.48
CA ILE A 164 4.21 -24.47 -3.01
C ILE A 164 4.98 -25.10 -4.19
N LYS A 165 4.38 -25.99 -4.98
CA LYS A 165 5.02 -26.60 -6.15
C LYS A 165 5.57 -25.55 -7.12
N ARG A 166 4.78 -24.53 -7.45
CA ARG A 166 5.20 -23.42 -8.32
C ARG A 166 6.36 -22.63 -7.73
N THR A 167 6.36 -22.40 -6.41
CA THR A 167 7.43 -21.71 -5.72
C THR A 167 8.72 -22.52 -5.72
N ILE A 168 8.64 -23.83 -5.47
CA ILE A 168 9.78 -24.75 -5.53
C ILE A 168 10.43 -24.76 -6.92
N ILE A 169 9.64 -24.74 -8.00
CA ILE A 169 10.17 -24.64 -9.38
C ILE A 169 11.05 -23.38 -9.51
N LYS A 170 10.63 -22.26 -8.93
CA LYS A 170 11.42 -21.02 -8.93
C LYS A 170 12.66 -21.12 -8.03
N MET A 171 12.56 -21.75 -6.88
CA MET A 171 13.72 -21.99 -6.01
C MET A 171 14.77 -22.86 -6.71
N LYS A 172 14.36 -23.94 -7.38
CA LYS A 172 15.27 -24.80 -8.17
C LYS A 172 15.97 -24.01 -9.28
N SER A 173 15.25 -23.15 -10.01
CA SER A 173 15.86 -22.31 -11.07
C SER A 173 16.85 -21.27 -10.54
N MET A 174 16.83 -20.98 -9.23
CA MET A 174 17.77 -20.08 -8.55
C MET A 174 18.90 -20.83 -7.83
N ASN A 175 18.91 -22.17 -7.89
CA ASN A 175 19.84 -23.05 -7.20
C ASN A 175 19.91 -22.76 -5.70
N VAL A 176 18.75 -22.82 -5.02
CA VAL A 176 18.60 -22.62 -3.58
C VAL A 176 17.74 -23.73 -2.96
N ASP A 177 18.10 -24.13 -1.73
CA ASP A 177 17.43 -25.21 -1.01
C ASP A 177 16.31 -24.73 -0.11
N LYS A 178 16.40 -23.49 0.37
CA LYS A 178 15.46 -22.90 1.30
C LYS A 178 15.13 -21.46 0.91
N LEU A 179 13.87 -21.08 1.07
CA LEU A 179 13.39 -19.71 0.94
C LEU A 179 12.98 -19.19 2.33
N LEU A 180 13.70 -18.20 2.85
CA LEU A 180 13.29 -17.46 4.04
C LEU A 180 12.31 -16.37 3.63
N ILE A 181 11.03 -16.60 3.91
CA ILE A 181 9.93 -15.69 3.59
C ILE A 181 9.74 -14.74 4.77
N THR A 182 10.10 -13.48 4.58
CA THR A 182 10.00 -12.43 5.60
C THR A 182 8.84 -11.48 5.38
N ALA A 183 8.18 -11.55 4.21
CA ALA A 183 6.96 -10.82 3.88
C ALA A 183 5.71 -11.62 4.30
N PRO A 184 4.95 -11.21 5.33
CA PRO A 184 3.78 -11.97 5.80
C PRO A 184 2.68 -12.14 4.75
N GLU A 185 2.52 -11.17 3.83
CA GLU A 185 1.58 -11.28 2.72
C GLU A 185 1.95 -12.39 1.72
N ASN A 186 3.24 -12.68 1.56
CA ASN A 186 3.71 -13.79 0.74
C ASN A 186 3.38 -15.14 1.39
N ILE A 187 3.52 -15.23 2.71
CA ILE A 187 3.09 -16.41 3.48
C ILE A 187 1.57 -16.58 3.41
N ALA A 188 0.84 -15.48 3.57
CA ALA A 188 -0.62 -15.47 3.49
C ALA A 188 -1.12 -16.01 2.13
N TRP A 189 -0.47 -15.59 1.03
CA TRP A 189 -0.79 -16.10 -0.30
C TRP A 189 -0.37 -17.56 -0.48
N LEU A 190 0.86 -17.92 -0.12
CA LEU A 190 1.43 -19.25 -0.31
C LEU A 190 0.61 -20.33 0.39
N MET A 191 0.24 -20.08 1.63
CA MET A 191 -0.46 -21.04 2.49
C MET A 191 -1.99 -20.92 2.44
N ASN A 192 -2.54 -19.98 1.69
CA ASN A 192 -3.99 -19.67 1.71
C ASN A 192 -4.50 -19.29 3.11
N VAL A 193 -3.69 -18.65 3.91
CA VAL A 193 -4.05 -18.21 5.27
C VAL A 193 -4.25 -16.69 5.34
N ARG A 194 -5.03 -16.27 6.33
CA ARG A 194 -5.21 -14.85 6.65
C ARG A 194 -5.10 -14.65 8.16
N GLY A 195 -4.80 -13.41 8.54
CA GLY A 195 -4.72 -12.97 9.92
C GLY A 195 -5.50 -11.68 10.16
N LYS A 196 -5.37 -11.15 11.36
CA LYS A 196 -5.97 -9.87 11.76
C LYS A 196 -4.91 -9.00 12.45
N ASP A 197 -3.66 -9.12 12.03
CA ASP A 197 -2.52 -8.43 12.63
C ASP A 197 -2.29 -7.04 12.01
N SER A 198 -2.90 -6.75 10.86
CA SER A 198 -2.93 -5.43 10.25
C SER A 198 -4.35 -4.85 10.27
N LYS A 199 -4.46 -3.52 10.33
CA LYS A 199 -5.75 -2.83 10.41
C LYS A 199 -6.53 -2.87 9.10
N PHE A 200 -5.83 -2.87 7.96
CA PHE A 200 -6.43 -2.71 6.65
C PHE A 200 -6.18 -3.89 5.70
N SER A 201 -5.34 -4.82 6.12
CA SER A 201 -4.99 -6.01 5.34
C SER A 201 -5.15 -7.26 6.19
N PRO A 202 -5.70 -8.35 5.64
CA PRO A 202 -5.92 -9.58 6.42
C PRO A 202 -4.62 -10.40 6.53
N ILE A 203 -3.55 -9.77 7.04
CA ILE A 203 -2.20 -10.32 7.08
C ILE A 203 -1.95 -11.06 8.40
N PRO A 204 -1.33 -12.24 8.37
CA PRO A 204 -0.84 -12.97 9.52
C PRO A 204 0.63 -12.60 9.78
N ASN A 205 0.94 -11.85 10.83
CA ASN A 205 2.33 -11.50 11.17
C ASN A 205 3.11 -12.74 11.62
N CYS A 206 3.91 -13.27 10.70
CA CYS A 206 4.81 -14.40 10.88
C CYS A 206 5.93 -14.34 9.83
N ASN A 207 6.96 -15.17 10.02
CA ASN A 207 7.96 -15.49 9.01
C ASN A 207 7.88 -16.99 8.71
N ALA A 208 8.48 -17.46 7.63
CA ALA A 208 8.51 -18.88 7.30
C ALA A 208 9.78 -19.25 6.54
N VAL A 209 10.14 -20.54 6.62
CA VAL A 209 11.13 -21.13 5.72
C VAL A 209 10.44 -22.22 4.91
N LEU A 210 10.42 -22.06 3.59
CA LEU A 210 9.98 -23.10 2.66
C LEU A 210 11.18 -23.97 2.26
N ASN A 211 11.05 -25.28 2.41
CA ASN A 211 12.05 -26.27 2.01
C ASN A 211 11.72 -26.85 0.61
N LEU A 212 12.72 -27.35 -0.11
CA LEU A 212 12.49 -28.04 -1.39
C LEU A 212 11.61 -29.31 -1.27
N SER A 213 11.50 -29.90 -0.07
CA SER A 213 10.55 -30.98 0.22
C SER A 213 9.07 -30.55 0.21
N GLY A 214 8.82 -29.23 0.15
CA GLY A 214 7.49 -28.65 0.28
C GLY A 214 7.01 -28.49 1.73
N GLU A 215 7.85 -28.77 2.70
CA GLU A 215 7.59 -28.49 4.11
C GLU A 215 7.82 -27.01 4.43
N ILE A 216 7.01 -26.49 5.33
CA ILE A 216 7.08 -25.10 5.79
C ILE A 216 7.39 -25.09 7.29
N ASP A 217 8.48 -24.42 7.65
CA ASP A 217 8.81 -24.08 9.03
C ASP A 217 8.23 -22.67 9.31
N LEU A 218 7.09 -22.60 10.00
CA LEU A 218 6.38 -21.36 10.28
C LEU A 218 6.88 -20.75 11.59
N ILE A 219 7.55 -19.60 11.50
CA ILE A 219 8.11 -18.85 12.63
C ILE A 219 7.06 -17.86 13.11
N VAL A 220 6.40 -18.20 14.22
CA VAL A 220 5.21 -17.47 14.68
C VAL A 220 5.06 -17.49 16.21
N ASP A 221 4.25 -16.61 16.73
CA ASP A 221 3.72 -16.70 18.10
C ASP A 221 2.70 -17.86 18.13
N GLU A 222 3.01 -18.93 18.85
CA GLU A 222 2.20 -20.16 18.90
C GLU A 222 0.76 -19.90 19.34
N ARG A 223 0.53 -18.86 20.14
CA ARG A 223 -0.80 -18.45 20.59
C ARG A 223 -1.73 -18.04 19.43
N LYS A 224 -1.19 -17.75 18.23
CA LYS A 224 -1.96 -17.45 17.02
C LYS A 224 -2.43 -18.68 16.25
N ILE A 225 -1.93 -19.84 16.60
CA ILE A 225 -2.22 -21.11 15.94
C ILE A 225 -3.21 -21.91 16.76
N ASP A 226 -4.22 -22.48 16.12
CA ASP A 226 -5.19 -23.37 16.76
C ASP A 226 -5.09 -24.82 16.22
N LYS A 227 -5.81 -25.75 16.87
CA LYS A 227 -5.84 -27.15 16.47
C LYS A 227 -6.36 -27.35 15.04
N LYS A 228 -7.33 -26.52 14.58
CA LYS A 228 -7.86 -26.60 13.21
C LYS A 228 -6.79 -26.27 12.18
N PHE A 229 -5.97 -25.26 12.46
CA PHE A 229 -4.85 -24.87 11.60
C PHE A 229 -3.83 -26.03 11.49
N ILE A 230 -3.41 -26.60 12.62
CA ILE A 230 -2.45 -27.72 12.66
C ILE A 230 -3.01 -28.92 11.87
N ASN A 231 -4.27 -29.29 12.13
CA ASN A 231 -4.92 -30.44 11.48
C ASN A 231 -5.06 -30.27 9.96
N PHE A 232 -5.27 -29.04 9.48
CA PHE A 232 -5.39 -28.76 8.05
C PHE A 232 -4.07 -28.98 7.29
N PHE A 233 -2.97 -28.52 7.85
CA PHE A 233 -1.65 -28.69 7.24
C PHE A 233 -0.98 -30.04 7.57
N LYS A 234 -1.42 -30.70 8.62
CA LYS A 234 -0.87 -31.99 9.11
C LYS A 234 0.67 -31.92 9.25
N LYS A 235 1.37 -32.94 8.72
CA LYS A 235 2.84 -33.02 8.78
C LYS A 235 3.58 -32.06 7.83
N LYS A 236 2.87 -31.24 7.04
CA LYS A 236 3.49 -30.32 6.08
C LYS A 236 3.96 -29.00 6.69
N ILE A 237 3.60 -28.74 7.95
CA ILE A 237 4.00 -27.55 8.68
C ILE A 237 4.64 -27.91 10.01
N ARG A 238 5.73 -27.22 10.35
CA ARG A 238 6.34 -27.23 11.67
C ARG A 238 6.26 -25.83 12.26
N ILE A 239 5.77 -25.70 13.47
CA ILE A 239 5.69 -24.42 14.18
C ILE A 239 7.00 -24.17 14.92
N ILE A 240 7.59 -23.02 14.69
CA ILE A 240 8.83 -22.56 15.33
C ILE A 240 8.48 -21.30 16.14
N PRO A 241 8.59 -21.32 17.46
CA PRO A 241 8.47 -20.12 18.29
C PRO A 241 9.48 -19.06 17.87
N ARG A 242 9.07 -17.78 17.80
CA ARG A 242 9.97 -16.70 17.34
C ARG A 242 11.28 -16.60 18.11
N ASN A 243 11.26 -16.83 19.41
CA ASN A 243 12.46 -16.82 20.27
C ASN A 243 13.40 -18.01 20.01
N LYS A 244 12.96 -19.05 19.30
CA LYS A 244 13.77 -20.23 18.95
C LYS A 244 14.39 -20.17 17.55
N ILE A 245 14.28 -19.03 16.84
CA ILE A 245 14.78 -18.88 15.46
C ILE A 245 16.29 -19.12 15.36
N ILE A 246 17.07 -18.68 16.33
CA ILE A 246 18.52 -18.87 16.36
C ILE A 246 18.84 -20.37 16.42
N ASN A 247 18.24 -21.11 17.35
CA ASN A 247 18.44 -22.56 17.48
C ASN A 247 17.98 -23.32 16.23
N TYR A 248 16.90 -22.86 15.58
CA TYR A 248 16.45 -23.42 14.32
C TYR A 248 17.49 -23.24 13.20
N LEU A 249 18.09 -22.06 13.06
CA LEU A 249 19.10 -21.79 12.04
C LEU A 249 20.42 -22.53 12.33
N ILE A 250 20.83 -22.66 13.60
CA ILE A 250 21.99 -23.49 13.99
C ILE A 250 21.82 -24.94 13.50
N LYS A 251 20.66 -25.54 13.72
CA LYS A 251 20.35 -26.88 13.21
C LYS A 251 20.35 -26.96 11.67
N SER A 252 20.08 -25.85 11.00
CA SER A 252 20.10 -25.76 9.52
C SER A 252 21.52 -25.67 8.95
N LYS A 253 22.51 -25.17 9.70
CA LYS A 253 23.92 -25.07 9.30
C LYS A 253 24.50 -26.45 8.93
N ASN A 254 24.21 -27.47 9.71
CA ASN A 254 24.76 -28.82 9.56
C ASN A 254 24.37 -29.50 8.22
N LYS A 255 23.43 -28.93 7.46
CA LYS A 255 22.93 -29.49 6.19
C LYS A 255 23.45 -28.75 4.94
N ARG A 256 24.37 -27.81 5.07
CA ARG A 256 24.92 -26.97 3.97
C ARG A 256 23.86 -26.37 3.02
N ASN A 257 22.65 -26.15 3.53
CA ASN A 257 21.54 -25.62 2.73
C ASN A 257 21.79 -24.17 2.34
N LYS A 258 21.61 -23.83 1.05
CA LYS A 258 21.69 -22.47 0.53
C LYS A 258 20.34 -21.79 0.63
N PHE A 259 20.28 -20.62 1.26
CA PHE A 259 19.06 -19.84 1.44
C PHE A 259 18.87 -18.80 0.32
N LEU A 260 17.61 -18.55 -0.03
CA LEU A 260 17.17 -17.33 -0.70
C LEU A 260 16.56 -16.41 0.36
N VAL A 261 17.01 -15.15 0.40
CA VAL A 261 16.44 -14.09 1.24
C VAL A 261 16.01 -12.91 0.38
N ASP A 262 14.89 -12.27 0.76
CA ASP A 262 14.35 -11.14 0.02
C ASP A 262 15.07 -9.82 0.38
N PHE A 263 15.52 -9.06 -0.61
CA PHE A 263 16.20 -7.78 -0.36
C PHE A 263 15.26 -6.67 0.12
N LEU A 264 13.93 -6.80 -0.08
CA LEU A 264 12.95 -5.80 0.34
C LEU A 264 12.54 -5.92 1.81
N THR A 265 12.43 -7.15 2.32
CA THR A 265 11.84 -7.41 3.64
C THR A 265 12.71 -8.23 4.58
N CYS A 266 13.79 -8.85 4.07
CA CYS A 266 14.72 -9.55 4.97
C CYS A 266 15.55 -8.53 5.75
N SER A 267 15.28 -8.43 7.06
CA SER A 267 15.98 -7.50 7.94
C SER A 267 17.47 -7.82 8.08
N ILE A 268 18.26 -6.82 8.43
CA ILE A 268 19.70 -6.97 8.73
C ILE A 268 19.90 -8.01 9.85
N PHE A 269 18.97 -8.13 10.78
CA PHE A 269 19.02 -9.14 11.83
C PHE A 269 19.14 -10.56 11.24
N TYR A 270 18.25 -10.94 10.32
CA TYR A 270 18.29 -12.26 9.70
C TYR A 270 19.54 -12.47 8.84
N GLN A 271 19.94 -11.45 8.06
CA GLN A 271 21.14 -11.55 7.23
C GLN A 271 22.41 -11.71 8.07
N LYS A 272 22.55 -10.92 9.14
CA LYS A 272 23.69 -11.06 10.07
C LYS A 272 23.69 -12.39 10.79
N LEU A 273 22.52 -12.92 11.13
CA LEU A 273 22.41 -14.23 11.76
C LEU A 273 22.89 -15.34 10.80
N LEU A 274 22.51 -15.30 9.52
CA LEU A 274 23.00 -16.23 8.51
C LEU A 274 24.52 -16.10 8.31
N GLU A 275 25.05 -14.86 8.24
CA GLU A 275 26.49 -14.58 8.10
C GLU A 275 27.30 -15.13 9.28
N ASN A 276 26.88 -14.82 10.51
CA ASN A 276 27.55 -15.28 11.74
C ASN A 276 27.55 -16.81 11.88
N LEU A 277 26.49 -17.46 11.40
CA LEU A 277 26.40 -18.92 11.37
C LEU A 277 27.07 -19.55 10.14
N GLN A 278 27.65 -18.74 9.24
CA GLN A 278 28.27 -19.19 7.98
C GLN A 278 27.30 -20.00 7.08
N ILE A 279 26.01 -19.67 7.12
CA ILE A 279 25.00 -20.29 6.27
C ILE A 279 24.99 -19.57 4.90
N PRO A 280 25.22 -20.28 3.77
CA PRO A 280 25.25 -19.65 2.47
C PRO A 280 23.88 -19.14 2.07
N TYR A 281 23.82 -17.92 1.51
CA TYR A 281 22.58 -17.34 1.00
C TYR A 281 22.80 -16.46 -0.22
N ILE A 282 21.71 -16.30 -1.00
CA ILE A 282 21.61 -15.26 -2.04
C ILE A 282 20.52 -14.27 -1.66
N CYS A 283 20.76 -13.00 -1.98
CA CYS A 283 19.80 -11.92 -1.70
C CYS A 283 19.17 -11.46 -3.02
N LYS A 284 17.95 -11.89 -3.30
CA LYS A 284 17.16 -11.55 -4.49
C LYS A 284 15.71 -11.34 -4.10
N LEU A 285 14.89 -10.81 -5.02
CA LEU A 285 13.45 -10.68 -4.82
C LEU A 285 12.80 -12.06 -4.57
N ASP A 286 11.98 -12.16 -3.53
CA ASP A 286 11.19 -13.36 -3.27
C ASP A 286 10.28 -13.65 -4.48
N PRO A 287 10.39 -14.84 -5.12
CA PRO A 287 9.62 -15.19 -6.31
C PRO A 287 8.12 -15.19 -6.08
N ILE A 288 7.66 -15.28 -4.84
CA ILE A 288 6.23 -15.25 -4.50
C ILE A 288 5.60 -13.90 -4.87
N TYR A 289 6.33 -12.78 -4.81
CA TYR A 289 5.80 -11.49 -5.27
C TYR A 289 5.29 -11.54 -6.70
N PHE A 290 6.06 -12.16 -7.59
CA PHE A 290 5.65 -12.31 -8.97
C PHE A 290 4.51 -13.32 -9.12
N LEU A 291 4.60 -14.47 -8.44
CA LEU A 291 3.59 -15.52 -8.52
C LEU A 291 2.21 -15.04 -8.05
N LYS A 292 2.13 -14.28 -6.94
CA LYS A 292 0.87 -13.77 -6.41
C LYS A 292 0.32 -12.58 -7.20
N SER A 293 1.15 -11.86 -7.94
CA SER A 293 0.72 -10.73 -8.75
C SER A 293 -0.21 -11.15 -9.90
N ILE A 294 -0.08 -12.38 -10.39
CA ILE A 294 -0.88 -12.96 -11.45
C ILE A 294 -2.08 -13.70 -10.85
N LYS A 295 -3.24 -13.07 -10.90
CA LYS A 295 -4.49 -13.62 -10.38
C LYS A 295 -5.03 -14.69 -11.33
N ASN A 296 -5.49 -15.80 -10.76
CA ASN A 296 -6.17 -16.84 -11.52
C ASN A 296 -7.62 -16.44 -11.86
N ASN A 297 -8.28 -17.21 -12.70
CA ASN A 297 -9.65 -16.92 -13.16
C ASN A 297 -10.66 -16.77 -12.01
N LYS A 298 -10.50 -17.55 -10.94
CA LYS A 298 -11.39 -17.48 -9.77
C LYS A 298 -11.19 -16.18 -8.99
N GLU A 299 -9.92 -15.78 -8.79
CA GLU A 299 -9.56 -14.53 -8.13
C GLU A 299 -10.07 -13.33 -8.94
N ILE A 300 -9.94 -13.33 -10.27
CA ILE A 300 -10.49 -12.28 -11.15
C ILE A 300 -12.02 -12.23 -11.08
N LEU A 301 -12.71 -13.38 -11.17
CA LEU A 301 -14.17 -13.44 -11.07
C LEU A 301 -14.67 -12.87 -9.73
N ASN A 302 -14.01 -13.22 -8.65
CA ASN A 302 -14.37 -12.75 -7.32
C ASN A 302 -14.03 -11.26 -7.14
N SER A 303 -12.92 -10.78 -7.70
CA SER A 303 -12.60 -9.34 -7.74
C SER A 303 -13.70 -8.55 -8.48
N LYS A 304 -14.19 -9.04 -9.63
CA LYS A 304 -15.33 -8.43 -10.33
C LYS A 304 -16.57 -8.31 -9.44
N LYS A 305 -16.90 -9.37 -8.66
CA LYS A 305 -18.02 -9.35 -7.71
C LYS A 305 -17.82 -8.32 -6.59
N SER A 306 -16.59 -8.22 -6.06
CA SER A 306 -16.26 -7.22 -5.04
C SER A 306 -16.43 -5.80 -5.57
N HIS A 307 -16.02 -5.54 -6.81
CA HIS A 307 -16.18 -4.22 -7.43
C HIS A 307 -17.63 -3.87 -7.78
N ILE A 308 -18.49 -4.84 -8.06
CA ILE A 308 -19.94 -4.60 -8.15
C ILE A 308 -20.47 -4.16 -6.79
N SER A 309 -20.14 -4.87 -5.72
CA SER A 309 -20.58 -4.55 -4.36
C SER A 309 -20.09 -3.18 -3.91
N ASP A 310 -18.83 -2.85 -4.19
CA ASP A 310 -18.24 -1.56 -3.88
C ASP A 310 -18.86 -0.43 -4.72
N GLY A 311 -19.07 -0.68 -6.01
CA GLY A 311 -19.70 0.26 -6.94
C GLY A 311 -21.12 0.64 -6.52
N VAL A 312 -21.90 -0.29 -5.97
CA VAL A 312 -23.22 -0.01 -5.37
C VAL A 312 -23.08 0.95 -4.19
N ALA A 313 -22.15 0.70 -3.27
CA ALA A 313 -21.94 1.56 -2.10
C ALA A 313 -21.50 2.96 -2.50
N LEU A 314 -20.56 3.08 -3.46
CA LEU A 314 -20.08 4.35 -4.00
C LEU A 314 -21.18 5.14 -4.72
N THR A 315 -21.97 4.48 -5.57
CA THR A 315 -23.07 5.12 -6.28
C THR A 315 -24.12 5.67 -5.32
N LYS A 316 -24.52 4.88 -4.31
CA LYS A 316 -25.44 5.32 -3.24
C LYS A 316 -24.86 6.48 -2.43
N PHE A 317 -23.56 6.47 -2.16
CA PHE A 317 -22.90 7.56 -1.45
C PHE A 317 -22.88 8.84 -2.27
N ILE A 318 -22.49 8.78 -3.56
CA ILE A 318 -22.46 9.96 -4.44
C ILE A 318 -23.87 10.53 -4.60
N TYR A 319 -24.87 9.68 -4.83
CA TYR A 319 -26.28 10.09 -4.84
C TYR A 319 -26.68 10.79 -3.54
N TRP A 320 -26.37 10.18 -2.41
CA TRP A 320 -26.72 10.72 -1.10
C TRP A 320 -26.07 12.08 -0.86
N ILE A 321 -24.76 12.23 -1.07
CA ILE A 321 -24.07 13.49 -0.76
C ILE A 321 -24.53 14.62 -1.68
N LYS A 322 -24.74 14.38 -2.97
CA LYS A 322 -25.23 15.38 -3.92
C LYS A 322 -26.63 15.91 -3.57
N ASN A 323 -27.51 15.03 -3.09
CA ASN A 323 -28.88 15.42 -2.71
C ASN A 323 -28.99 16.03 -1.31
N ASN A 324 -28.01 15.86 -0.45
CA ASN A 324 -28.09 16.30 0.95
C ASN A 324 -27.14 17.46 1.29
N ILE A 325 -26.18 17.80 0.45
CA ILE A 325 -25.21 18.87 0.73
C ILE A 325 -25.87 20.26 0.93
N LYS A 326 -27.06 20.48 0.39
CA LYS A 326 -27.83 21.70 0.59
C LYS A 326 -28.66 21.69 1.88
N LYS A 327 -28.97 20.51 2.41
CA LYS A 327 -29.93 20.29 3.50
C LYS A 327 -29.22 19.96 4.82
N LEU A 328 -28.06 19.34 4.78
CA LEU A 328 -27.34 18.84 5.95
C LEU A 328 -25.96 19.48 6.09
N LYS A 329 -25.50 19.63 7.32
CA LYS A 329 -24.10 19.98 7.63
C LYS A 329 -23.24 18.72 7.50
N ILE A 330 -22.67 18.49 6.31
CA ILE A 330 -21.83 17.32 6.03
C ILE A 330 -20.36 17.71 6.18
N THR A 331 -19.65 17.01 7.05
CA THR A 331 -18.19 17.15 7.23
C THR A 331 -17.45 15.99 6.56
N GLU A 332 -16.14 16.14 6.37
CA GLU A 332 -15.28 15.09 5.82
C GLU A 332 -15.40 13.76 6.60
N LEU A 333 -15.39 13.81 7.94
CA LEU A 333 -15.57 12.63 8.79
C LEU A 333 -17.00 12.04 8.69
N SER A 334 -18.03 12.87 8.63
CA SER A 334 -19.40 12.37 8.49
C SER A 334 -19.65 11.74 7.12
N ALA A 335 -19.05 12.29 6.06
CA ALA A 335 -19.07 11.74 4.71
C ALA A 335 -18.35 10.39 4.64
N GLN A 336 -17.14 10.30 5.20
CA GLN A 336 -16.38 9.05 5.34
C GLN A 336 -17.20 7.97 6.07
N LYS A 337 -17.79 8.30 7.22
CA LYS A 337 -18.64 7.37 8.00
C LYS A 337 -19.85 6.92 7.19
N LYS A 338 -20.46 7.80 6.42
CA LYS A 338 -21.63 7.47 5.58
C LYS A 338 -21.26 6.49 4.47
N LEU A 339 -20.14 6.71 3.78
CA LEU A 339 -19.64 5.77 2.76
C LEU A 339 -19.36 4.40 3.36
N GLU A 340 -18.67 4.35 4.50
CA GLU A 340 -18.40 3.11 5.22
C GLU A 340 -19.70 2.38 5.60
N ASN A 341 -20.74 3.11 6.02
CA ASN A 341 -22.04 2.53 6.34
C ASN A 341 -22.75 1.94 5.10
N PHE A 342 -22.57 2.51 3.92
CA PHE A 342 -23.05 1.90 2.67
C PHE A 342 -22.30 0.60 2.35
N ARG A 343 -20.99 0.54 2.55
CA ARG A 343 -20.20 -0.69 2.38
C ARG A 343 -20.62 -1.79 3.35
N LYS A 344 -20.85 -1.46 4.62
CA LYS A 344 -21.27 -2.41 5.68
C LYS A 344 -22.61 -3.08 5.40
N LYS A 345 -23.46 -2.53 4.55
CA LYS A 345 -24.70 -3.19 4.11
C LYS A 345 -24.44 -4.42 3.24
N ASN A 346 -23.24 -4.58 2.71
CA ASN A 346 -22.86 -5.77 1.95
C ASN A 346 -22.30 -6.84 2.90
N ARG A 347 -22.90 -8.04 2.93
CA ARG A 347 -22.51 -9.16 3.81
C ARG A 347 -21.06 -9.62 3.61
N HIS A 348 -20.48 -9.39 2.43
CA HIS A 348 -19.10 -9.79 2.10
C HIS A 348 -18.06 -8.74 2.49
N TYR A 349 -18.47 -7.52 2.78
CA TYR A 349 -17.57 -6.47 3.26
C TYR A 349 -17.03 -6.83 4.66
N LYS A 350 -15.73 -6.59 4.87
CA LYS A 350 -15.07 -6.91 6.14
C LYS A 350 -14.57 -5.67 6.87
N PHE A 351 -13.77 -4.86 6.21
CA PHE A 351 -13.19 -3.63 6.75
C PHE A 351 -12.59 -2.81 5.59
N PRO A 352 -12.21 -1.54 5.82
CA PRO A 352 -11.55 -0.72 4.80
C PRO A 352 -10.22 -1.33 4.35
N SER A 353 -9.86 -1.20 3.07
CA SER A 353 -8.56 -1.63 2.53
C SER A 353 -7.42 -0.67 2.89
N PHE A 354 -7.76 0.57 3.28
CA PHE A 354 -6.86 1.60 3.81
C PHE A 354 -7.67 2.69 4.54
N ASN A 355 -6.98 3.68 5.14
CA ASN A 355 -7.67 4.84 5.71
C ASN A 355 -8.34 5.65 4.60
N THR A 356 -9.65 5.76 4.62
CA THR A 356 -10.39 6.60 3.66
C THR A 356 -9.85 8.03 3.68
N ILE A 357 -9.52 8.56 2.52
CA ILE A 357 -9.22 9.95 2.28
C ILE A 357 -10.55 10.65 1.96
N SER A 358 -10.85 11.70 2.70
CA SER A 358 -12.07 12.49 2.54
C SER A 358 -11.68 13.94 2.66
N GLY A 359 -11.36 14.59 1.53
CA GLY A 359 -10.75 15.92 1.48
C GLY A 359 -11.58 16.91 0.68
N SER A 360 -12.07 17.97 1.34
CA SER A 360 -12.85 19.05 0.74
C SER A 360 -11.99 20.30 0.55
N GLY A 361 -12.00 20.89 -0.63
CA GLY A 361 -11.25 22.09 -0.94
C GLY A 361 -9.76 21.94 -0.60
N PRO A 362 -9.18 22.79 0.28
CA PRO A 362 -7.77 22.75 0.65
C PRO A 362 -7.27 21.40 1.17
N ASN A 363 -8.09 20.64 1.90
CA ASN A 363 -7.71 19.34 2.43
C ASN A 363 -7.53 18.29 1.31
N GLY A 364 -8.28 18.42 0.22
CA GLY A 364 -8.11 17.60 -0.98
C GLY A 364 -6.73 17.75 -1.65
N SER A 365 -5.99 18.83 -1.35
CA SER A 365 -4.62 19.01 -1.88
C SER A 365 -3.56 18.12 -1.21
N ILE A 366 -3.90 17.49 -0.08
CA ILE A 366 -3.00 16.58 0.64
C ILE A 366 -3.28 15.17 0.13
N ILE A 367 -2.33 14.58 -0.60
CA ILE A 367 -2.49 13.33 -1.35
C ILE A 367 -3.01 12.19 -0.48
N HIS A 368 -2.44 12.02 0.72
CA HIS A 368 -2.85 11.01 1.70
C HIS A 368 -3.50 11.67 2.94
N TYR A 369 -4.43 12.60 2.70
CA TYR A 369 -5.13 13.30 3.76
C TYR A 369 -5.87 12.32 4.66
N LYS A 370 -5.73 12.52 5.97
CA LYS A 370 -6.48 11.79 6.99
C LYS A 370 -7.26 12.79 7.83
N ALA A 371 -8.56 12.84 7.64
CA ALA A 371 -9.43 13.66 8.47
C ALA A 371 -9.40 13.20 9.93
N ASN A 372 -9.32 14.14 10.85
CA ASN A 372 -9.42 13.93 12.29
C ASN A 372 -10.17 15.11 12.92
N ASN A 373 -10.48 15.04 14.21
CA ASN A 373 -11.29 16.06 14.87
C ASN A 373 -10.72 17.50 14.72
N ASN A 374 -9.41 17.66 14.61
CA ASN A 374 -8.76 18.97 14.50
C ASN A 374 -8.71 19.49 13.05
N THR A 375 -8.77 18.61 12.06
CA THR A 375 -8.64 18.96 10.63
C THR A 375 -9.94 18.82 9.85
N ASN A 376 -10.96 18.22 10.47
CA ASN A 376 -12.26 17.93 9.87
C ASN A 376 -12.97 19.21 9.37
N ARG A 377 -13.21 19.28 8.08
CA ARG A 377 -13.86 20.40 7.41
C ARG A 377 -15.32 20.16 7.10
N LEU A 378 -16.14 21.22 7.17
CA LEU A 378 -17.44 21.25 6.52
C LEU A 378 -17.24 21.24 4.99
N ILE A 379 -17.91 20.34 4.29
CA ILE A 379 -17.92 20.29 2.83
C ILE A 379 -18.84 21.42 2.33
N LYS A 380 -18.27 22.40 1.63
CA LYS A 380 -19.00 23.54 1.08
C LYS A 380 -19.47 23.26 -0.35
N LYS A 381 -20.57 23.88 -0.77
CA LYS A 381 -21.07 23.80 -2.16
C LYS A 381 -20.07 24.33 -3.18
N SER A 382 -19.24 25.29 -2.78
CA SER A 382 -18.18 25.89 -3.62
C SER A 382 -16.94 25.04 -3.75
N ASP A 383 -16.77 24.01 -2.89
CA ASP A 383 -15.62 23.13 -2.92
C ASP A 383 -15.77 22.03 -3.98
N ILE A 384 -14.66 21.55 -4.51
CA ILE A 384 -14.60 20.19 -5.03
C ILE A 384 -14.25 19.26 -3.88
N TYR A 385 -14.82 18.08 -3.91
CA TYR A 385 -14.64 17.07 -2.88
C TYR A 385 -13.99 15.83 -3.47
N LEU A 386 -12.81 15.51 -2.98
CA LEU A 386 -12.07 14.31 -3.32
C LEU A 386 -12.28 13.28 -2.19
N PHE A 387 -12.74 12.10 -2.57
CA PHE A 387 -12.74 10.95 -1.67
C PHE A 387 -12.06 9.77 -2.34
N ASP A 388 -11.21 9.12 -1.57
CA ASP A 388 -10.44 7.94 -1.97
C ASP A 388 -10.62 6.88 -0.90
N SER A 389 -11.07 5.69 -1.30
CA SER A 389 -11.52 4.67 -0.37
C SER A 389 -11.61 3.30 -1.03
N GLY A 390 -11.41 2.28 -0.22
CA GLY A 390 -11.55 0.91 -0.66
C GLY A 390 -12.04 -0.01 0.46
N GLY A 391 -12.31 -1.24 0.12
CA GLY A 391 -12.78 -2.27 1.03
C GLY A 391 -12.11 -3.61 0.84
N GLN A 392 -11.91 -4.32 1.94
CA GLN A 392 -11.61 -5.74 1.95
C GLN A 392 -12.92 -6.51 1.95
N TYR A 393 -13.10 -7.30 0.91
CA TYR A 393 -14.24 -8.21 0.75
C TYR A 393 -13.77 -9.65 0.85
N HIS A 394 -14.65 -10.61 1.15
CA HIS A 394 -14.28 -12.04 1.16
C HIS A 394 -13.71 -12.54 -0.18
N TYR A 395 -13.82 -11.73 -1.22
CA TYR A 395 -13.47 -12.11 -2.58
C TYR A 395 -12.71 -11.02 -3.32
N GLY A 396 -11.98 -10.18 -2.62
CA GLY A 396 -11.10 -9.19 -3.25
C GLY A 396 -10.89 -7.92 -2.45
N THR A 397 -10.01 -7.10 -2.94
CA THR A 397 -9.65 -5.79 -2.40
C THR A 397 -10.06 -4.73 -3.41
N THR A 398 -10.70 -3.64 -2.97
CA THR A 398 -11.06 -2.53 -3.83
C THR A 398 -10.30 -1.27 -3.45
N ASP A 399 -10.12 -0.40 -4.44
CA ASP A 399 -9.49 0.91 -4.34
C ASP A 399 -10.09 1.82 -5.40
N VAL A 400 -10.54 3.02 -4.99
CA VAL A 400 -11.19 3.94 -5.91
C VAL A 400 -11.17 5.37 -5.41
N THR A 401 -10.73 6.28 -6.26
CA THR A 401 -10.87 7.72 -6.02
C THR A 401 -11.90 8.33 -6.95
N ARG A 402 -12.72 9.24 -6.39
CA ARG A 402 -13.55 10.16 -7.16
C ARG A 402 -13.39 11.57 -6.64
N THR A 403 -13.36 12.51 -7.59
CA THR A 403 -13.49 13.95 -7.32
C THR A 403 -14.83 14.39 -7.85
N ILE A 404 -15.67 14.98 -7.01
CA ILE A 404 -17.02 15.45 -7.34
C ILE A 404 -17.18 16.94 -7.01
N CYS A 405 -18.17 17.59 -7.62
CA CYS A 405 -18.56 18.96 -7.33
C CYS A 405 -20.05 19.06 -7.01
N PHE A 406 -20.43 20.20 -6.45
CA PHE A 406 -21.81 20.50 -6.05
C PHE A 406 -22.34 21.78 -6.73
N LYS A 407 -21.55 22.40 -7.60
CA LYS A 407 -21.83 23.62 -8.35
C LYS A 407 -21.29 23.48 -9.77
N SER A 408 -21.99 24.05 -10.76
CA SER A 408 -21.67 23.86 -12.19
C SER A 408 -20.59 24.79 -12.75
N ASN A 409 -20.27 25.90 -12.09
CA ASN A 409 -19.41 26.94 -12.67
C ASN A 409 -17.98 26.89 -12.12
N LEU A 410 -17.15 25.96 -12.63
CA LEU A 410 -15.80 25.67 -12.15
C LEU A 410 -14.79 25.53 -13.33
N ASP A 411 -14.77 26.46 -14.29
CA ASP A 411 -14.05 26.31 -15.56
C ASP A 411 -12.56 26.01 -15.43
N LYS A 412 -11.85 26.65 -14.50
CA LYS A 412 -10.44 26.34 -14.23
C LYS A 412 -10.27 24.90 -13.75
N MET A 413 -11.19 24.40 -12.92
CA MET A 413 -11.14 23.03 -12.41
C MET A 413 -11.54 22.02 -13.48
N LYS A 414 -12.51 22.35 -14.36
CA LYS A 414 -12.90 21.52 -15.52
C LYS A 414 -11.72 21.26 -16.45
N ASN A 415 -10.91 22.27 -16.75
CA ASN A 415 -9.73 22.09 -17.60
C ASN A 415 -8.74 21.09 -16.99
N ILE A 416 -8.41 21.24 -15.71
CA ILE A 416 -7.47 20.35 -15.02
C ILE A 416 -8.07 18.96 -14.87
N PHE A 417 -9.34 18.86 -14.41
CA PHE A 417 -10.03 17.58 -14.27
C PHE A 417 -10.05 16.79 -15.58
N THR A 418 -10.34 17.46 -16.68
CA THR A 418 -10.39 16.83 -18.00
C THR A 418 -9.01 16.34 -18.44
N ARG A 419 -7.92 17.03 -18.10
CA ARG A 419 -6.55 16.55 -18.38
C ARG A 419 -6.19 15.33 -17.55
N VAL A 420 -6.58 15.29 -16.28
CA VAL A 420 -6.44 14.10 -15.42
C VAL A 420 -7.27 12.95 -16.01
N LEU A 421 -8.51 13.20 -16.41
CA LEU A 421 -9.37 12.21 -17.07
C LEU A 421 -8.75 11.68 -18.39
N LYS A 422 -8.17 12.54 -19.21
CA LYS A 422 -7.45 12.11 -20.43
C LYS A 422 -6.26 11.22 -20.10
N GLY A 423 -5.53 11.53 -19.03
CA GLY A 423 -4.46 10.65 -18.51
C GLY A 423 -5.01 9.29 -18.10
N HIS A 424 -6.09 9.26 -17.34
CA HIS A 424 -6.78 8.05 -16.92
C HIS A 424 -7.28 7.20 -18.11
N ILE A 425 -7.93 7.82 -19.08
CA ILE A 425 -8.38 7.17 -20.33
C ILE A 425 -7.18 6.66 -21.11
N GLY A 426 -6.13 7.47 -21.22
CA GLY A 426 -4.91 7.13 -21.96
C GLY A 426 -4.19 5.89 -21.41
N VAL A 427 -4.23 5.67 -20.10
CA VAL A 427 -3.76 4.41 -19.46
C VAL A 427 -4.68 3.26 -19.85
N THR A 428 -5.99 3.41 -19.67
CA THR A 428 -6.93 2.30 -19.91
C THR A 428 -6.93 1.84 -21.37
N LEU A 429 -6.75 2.77 -22.31
CA LEU A 429 -6.68 2.47 -23.74
C LEU A 429 -5.26 2.21 -24.25
N TYR A 430 -4.29 2.06 -23.34
CA TYR A 430 -2.90 1.81 -23.74
C TYR A 430 -2.75 0.43 -24.40
N ASN A 431 -2.05 0.38 -25.54
CA ASN A 431 -1.76 -0.86 -26.24
C ASN A 431 -0.58 -1.60 -25.56
N ILE A 432 -0.86 -2.60 -24.77
CA ILE A 432 0.15 -3.37 -24.01
C ILE A 432 0.86 -4.34 -24.97
N LYS A 433 2.13 -4.07 -25.24
CA LYS A 433 3.04 -4.96 -25.97
C LYS A 433 3.77 -5.90 -25.00
N LYS A 434 4.46 -6.94 -25.51
CA LYS A 434 5.20 -7.94 -24.72
C LYS A 434 6.17 -7.32 -23.68
N ASN A 435 6.83 -6.23 -24.05
CA ASN A 435 7.83 -5.56 -23.22
C ASN A 435 7.35 -4.23 -22.64
N THR A 436 6.05 -3.93 -22.67
CA THR A 436 5.52 -2.70 -22.09
C THR A 436 5.76 -2.67 -20.59
N THR A 437 6.35 -1.60 -20.10
CA THR A 437 6.67 -1.36 -18.70
C THR A 437 5.75 -0.34 -18.05
N GLY A 438 5.70 -0.34 -16.73
CA GLY A 438 4.96 0.67 -15.98
C GLY A 438 5.44 2.10 -16.24
N LYS A 439 6.75 2.27 -16.53
CA LYS A 439 7.35 3.57 -16.88
C LYS A 439 6.74 4.19 -18.15
N GLU A 440 6.55 3.38 -19.20
CA GLU A 440 5.98 3.86 -20.46
C GLU A 440 4.53 4.34 -20.29
N ILE A 441 3.74 3.58 -19.53
CA ILE A 441 2.33 3.92 -19.27
C ILE A 441 2.23 5.17 -18.38
N ASP A 442 3.14 5.32 -17.39
CA ASP A 442 3.22 6.50 -16.52
C ASP A 442 3.49 7.79 -17.34
N LEU A 443 4.40 7.71 -18.32
CA LEU A 443 4.67 8.82 -19.23
C LEU A 443 3.41 9.22 -20.01
N LYS A 444 2.63 8.24 -20.48
CA LYS A 444 1.36 8.49 -21.19
C LYS A 444 0.35 9.18 -20.28
N ALA A 445 0.16 8.71 -19.05
CA ALA A 445 -0.76 9.33 -18.10
C ALA A 445 -0.42 10.80 -17.82
N ARG A 446 0.86 11.09 -17.59
CA ARG A 446 1.35 12.44 -17.26
C ARG A 446 1.37 13.40 -18.43
N SER A 447 1.41 12.90 -19.67
CA SER A 447 1.60 13.72 -20.88
C SER A 447 0.58 14.86 -21.02
N TYR A 448 -0.66 14.66 -20.57
CA TYR A 448 -1.74 15.66 -20.68
C TYR A 448 -1.61 16.82 -19.68
N LEU A 449 -1.07 16.56 -18.49
CA LEU A 449 -0.76 17.61 -17.50
C LEU A 449 0.55 18.32 -17.85
N LYS A 450 1.57 17.58 -18.29
CA LYS A 450 2.85 18.15 -18.68
C LYS A 450 2.76 19.17 -19.82
N LYS A 451 1.77 19.04 -20.72
CA LYS A 451 1.49 20.05 -21.77
C LYS A 451 1.20 21.45 -21.23
N ILE A 452 0.87 21.57 -19.94
CA ILE A 452 0.63 22.86 -19.26
C ILE A 452 1.53 23.01 -18.04
N ASN A 453 2.71 22.38 -18.06
CA ASN A 453 3.72 22.41 -17.00
C ASN A 453 3.22 21.97 -15.61
N LEU A 454 2.23 21.05 -15.58
CA LEU A 454 1.74 20.44 -14.34
C LEU A 454 2.14 18.97 -14.26
N ASP A 455 2.28 18.47 -13.02
CA ASP A 455 2.59 17.07 -12.72
C ASP A 455 2.05 16.72 -11.31
N TYR A 456 2.18 15.45 -10.90
CA TYR A 456 1.84 14.96 -9.58
C TYR A 456 2.98 14.14 -8.95
N ALA A 457 3.03 14.09 -7.62
CA ALA A 457 4.18 13.57 -6.85
C ALA A 457 4.06 12.09 -6.45
N HIS A 458 3.11 11.34 -7.02
CA HIS A 458 2.93 9.90 -6.74
C HIS A 458 3.03 9.06 -8.03
N GLY A 459 3.06 7.74 -7.91
CA GLY A 459 2.92 6.83 -9.05
C GLY A 459 1.54 6.94 -9.69
N THR A 460 1.43 6.65 -10.98
CA THR A 460 0.12 6.59 -11.67
C THR A 460 -0.67 5.35 -11.29
N GLY A 461 -0.03 4.34 -10.73
CA GLY A 461 -0.71 3.13 -10.27
C GLY A 461 0.22 2.11 -9.62
N HIS A 462 -0.36 1.23 -8.86
CA HIS A 462 0.28 0.13 -8.13
C HIS A 462 -0.48 -1.18 -8.36
N GLY A 463 0.19 -2.32 -8.17
CA GLY A 463 -0.50 -3.60 -8.12
C GLY A 463 -1.44 -3.71 -6.92
N VAL A 464 -2.43 -4.60 -7.00
CA VAL A 464 -3.43 -4.81 -5.94
C VAL A 464 -3.53 -6.29 -5.60
N GLY A 465 -3.55 -6.61 -4.31
CA GLY A 465 -3.66 -7.96 -3.80
C GLY A 465 -5.09 -8.50 -3.84
N TYR A 466 -5.22 -9.83 -3.83
CA TYR A 466 -6.52 -10.51 -3.72
C TYR A 466 -6.83 -10.83 -2.27
N PHE A 467 -7.69 -10.03 -1.65
CA PHE A 467 -7.95 -10.08 -0.21
C PHE A 467 -6.63 -10.11 0.59
N LEU A 468 -5.75 -9.15 0.25
CA LEU A 468 -4.42 -8.92 0.82
C LEU A 468 -4.14 -7.40 0.84
N ASN A 469 -2.87 -6.98 0.72
CA ASN A 469 -2.50 -5.57 0.69
C ASN A 469 -3.14 -4.85 -0.52
N VAL A 470 -3.62 -3.64 -0.32
CA VAL A 470 -4.08 -2.78 -1.40
C VAL A 470 -2.92 -2.40 -2.32
N HIS A 471 -1.73 -2.13 -1.76
CA HIS A 471 -0.50 -1.95 -2.52
C HIS A 471 0.27 -3.27 -2.61
N GLU A 472 0.37 -3.83 -3.81
CA GLU A 472 1.05 -5.09 -4.07
C GLU A 472 2.02 -4.96 -5.25
N GLY A 473 3.31 -5.25 -5.01
CA GLY A 473 4.30 -5.36 -6.08
C GLY A 473 4.32 -6.75 -6.74
N PRO A 474 5.20 -6.95 -7.75
CA PRO A 474 6.26 -6.02 -8.19
C PRO A 474 5.83 -5.05 -9.30
N HIS A 475 4.68 -5.26 -9.95
CA HIS A 475 4.19 -4.41 -11.03
C HIS A 475 3.53 -3.13 -10.51
N GLY A 476 3.49 -2.11 -11.34
CA GLY A 476 2.87 -0.82 -11.07
C GLY A 476 3.12 0.14 -12.23
N ILE A 477 2.46 1.29 -12.22
CA ILE A 477 2.59 2.34 -13.22
C ILE A 477 3.29 3.53 -12.57
N SER A 478 4.60 3.67 -12.79
CA SER A 478 5.40 4.76 -12.21
C SER A 478 6.69 4.97 -12.96
N LYS A 479 7.33 6.13 -12.76
CA LYS A 479 8.59 6.53 -13.42
C LYS A 479 9.72 5.49 -13.28
N ASN A 480 9.72 4.71 -12.19
CA ASN A 480 10.80 3.78 -11.86
C ASN A 480 10.40 2.31 -12.01
N ASN A 481 9.18 1.99 -12.45
CA ASN A 481 8.75 0.60 -12.58
C ASN A 481 9.07 0.04 -13.96
N SER A 482 10.05 -0.86 -14.02
CA SER A 482 10.50 -1.57 -15.21
C SER A 482 9.90 -2.97 -15.39
N ASN A 483 8.99 -3.40 -14.50
CA ASN A 483 8.36 -4.70 -14.62
C ASN A 483 7.34 -4.73 -15.77
N ASN A 484 7.36 -5.81 -16.53
CA ASN A 484 6.41 -6.04 -17.62
C ASN A 484 5.07 -6.50 -17.08
N PHE A 485 4.02 -6.09 -17.75
CA PHE A 485 2.66 -6.52 -17.45
C PHE A 485 2.37 -7.91 -18.00
N LYS A 486 1.55 -8.69 -17.26
CA LYS A 486 1.10 -10.01 -17.65
C LYS A 486 -0.41 -10.17 -17.43
N GLU A 487 -1.01 -11.07 -18.19
CA GLU A 487 -2.41 -11.47 -17.99
C GLU A 487 -2.67 -11.85 -16.53
N GLY A 488 -3.80 -11.44 -15.98
CA GLY A 488 -4.20 -11.69 -14.60
C GLY A 488 -3.67 -10.68 -13.57
N MET A 489 -2.75 -9.76 -13.94
CA MET A 489 -2.34 -8.69 -13.04
C MET A 489 -3.45 -7.66 -12.85
N ILE A 490 -3.62 -7.18 -11.61
CA ILE A 490 -4.51 -6.07 -11.26
C ILE A 490 -3.65 -4.87 -10.89
N VAL A 491 -4.00 -3.68 -11.41
CA VAL A 491 -3.27 -2.44 -11.19
C VAL A 491 -4.22 -1.27 -11.01
N SER A 492 -3.87 -0.31 -10.13
CA SER A 492 -4.58 0.97 -10.06
C SER A 492 -4.20 1.87 -11.24
N ASN A 493 -5.10 2.77 -11.59
CA ASN A 493 -4.93 3.82 -12.59
C ASN A 493 -5.48 5.10 -11.98
N GLU A 494 -4.60 5.90 -11.38
CA GLU A 494 -4.94 6.98 -10.45
C GLU A 494 -4.22 8.32 -10.73
N PRO A 495 -4.14 8.83 -11.96
CA PRO A 495 -3.55 10.14 -12.20
C PRO A 495 -4.28 11.22 -11.41
N GLY A 496 -3.54 12.25 -10.99
CA GLY A 496 -4.10 13.33 -10.19
C GLY A 496 -3.41 14.68 -10.40
N TYR A 497 -3.94 15.71 -9.74
CA TYR A 497 -3.30 17.02 -9.62
C TYR A 497 -3.68 17.66 -8.27
N TYR A 498 -2.72 18.28 -7.61
CA TYR A 498 -2.91 18.84 -6.27
C TYR A 498 -2.35 20.25 -6.20
N LYS A 499 -3.25 21.24 -6.03
CA LYS A 499 -2.89 22.63 -5.85
C LYS A 499 -2.85 22.96 -4.37
N ASN A 500 -1.63 23.14 -3.85
CA ASN A 500 -1.41 23.36 -2.43
C ASN A 500 -2.37 24.40 -1.83
N ASN A 501 -2.95 24.09 -0.67
CA ASN A 501 -3.93 24.87 0.09
C ASN A 501 -5.18 25.30 -0.73
N LYS A 502 -5.47 24.66 -1.89
CA LYS A 502 -6.64 24.98 -2.73
C LYS A 502 -7.51 23.77 -2.97
N PHE A 503 -7.03 22.75 -3.67
CA PHE A 503 -7.81 21.56 -4.02
C PHE A 503 -6.95 20.41 -4.51
N GLY A 504 -7.51 19.21 -4.53
CA GLY A 504 -6.98 18.03 -5.21
C GLY A 504 -7.97 17.42 -6.17
N ILE A 505 -7.46 16.85 -7.25
CA ILE A 505 -8.20 16.06 -8.25
C ILE A 505 -7.48 14.74 -8.41
N ARG A 506 -8.19 13.63 -8.24
CA ARG A 506 -7.74 12.28 -8.61
C ARG A 506 -8.91 11.50 -9.18
N ILE A 507 -8.68 10.76 -10.24
CA ILE A 507 -9.64 9.82 -10.82
C ILE A 507 -8.96 8.47 -10.84
N GLU A 508 -9.55 7.51 -10.15
CA GLU A 508 -8.97 6.19 -10.01
C GLU A 508 -9.95 5.07 -10.30
N ASN A 509 -9.47 4.11 -11.06
CA ASN A 509 -10.08 2.80 -11.23
C ASN A 509 -9.02 1.71 -11.03
N LEU A 510 -9.43 0.56 -10.54
CA LEU A 510 -8.65 -0.67 -10.68
C LEU A 510 -8.92 -1.29 -12.04
N LEU A 511 -7.85 -1.70 -12.68
CA LEU A 511 -7.83 -2.38 -13.96
C LEU A 511 -7.27 -3.78 -13.79
N TYR A 512 -7.75 -4.76 -14.54
CA TYR A 512 -7.04 -6.02 -14.69
C TYR A 512 -6.61 -6.24 -16.13
N ILE A 513 -5.54 -6.97 -16.30
CA ILE A 513 -4.97 -7.26 -17.62
C ILE A 513 -5.56 -8.58 -18.11
N LYS A 514 -6.26 -8.52 -19.22
CA LYS A 514 -6.79 -9.67 -19.92
C LYS A 514 -6.11 -9.89 -21.25
N LYS A 515 -6.11 -11.11 -21.72
CA LYS A 515 -5.72 -11.45 -23.09
C LYS A 515 -6.96 -11.49 -23.99
N TYR A 516 -6.91 -10.75 -25.08
CA TYR A 516 -7.93 -10.77 -26.12
C TYR A 516 -7.28 -10.87 -27.50
N LYS A 517 -7.64 -11.88 -28.29
CA LYS A 517 -7.06 -12.11 -29.65
C LYS A 517 -5.53 -11.94 -29.70
N LYS A 518 -4.77 -12.61 -28.84
CA LYS A 518 -3.30 -12.54 -28.73
C LYS A 518 -2.73 -11.21 -28.18
N LYS A 519 -3.55 -10.18 -27.89
CA LYS A 519 -3.13 -8.91 -27.32
C LYS A 519 -3.47 -8.83 -25.85
N LEU A 520 -2.70 -8.06 -25.08
CA LEU A 520 -3.01 -7.72 -23.69
C LEU A 520 -3.75 -6.38 -23.67
N GLU A 521 -4.82 -6.31 -22.88
CA GLU A 521 -5.66 -5.12 -22.74
C GLU A 521 -6.01 -4.88 -21.27
N PHE A 522 -6.21 -3.63 -20.92
CA PHE A 522 -6.78 -3.26 -19.62
C PHE A 522 -8.31 -3.34 -19.66
N GLU A 523 -8.90 -3.97 -18.65
CA GLU A 523 -10.34 -3.94 -18.42
C GLU A 523 -10.65 -3.34 -17.04
N ASN A 524 -11.59 -2.38 -16.99
CA ASN A 524 -12.03 -1.79 -15.72
C ASN A 524 -12.73 -2.81 -14.82
N LEU A 525 -12.23 -2.94 -13.60
CA LEU A 525 -12.91 -3.59 -12.48
C LEU A 525 -13.82 -2.61 -11.75
N THR A 526 -13.35 -1.39 -11.50
CA THR A 526 -14.09 -0.36 -10.77
C THR A 526 -15.34 0.09 -11.52
N LEU A 527 -16.45 0.15 -10.80
CA LEU A 527 -17.78 0.51 -11.30
C LEU A 527 -18.32 1.69 -10.46
N ALA A 528 -17.89 2.90 -10.76
CA ALA A 528 -18.36 4.13 -10.12
C ALA A 528 -18.48 5.24 -11.16
N PRO A 529 -19.52 6.11 -11.13
CA PRO A 529 -19.65 7.19 -12.09
C PRO A 529 -18.49 8.20 -11.96
N ILE A 530 -18.03 8.71 -13.08
CA ILE A 530 -17.07 9.83 -13.15
C ILE A 530 -17.89 11.12 -13.22
N GLU A 531 -17.45 12.16 -12.51
CA GLU A 531 -18.16 13.44 -12.38
C GLU A 531 -18.27 14.18 -13.72
N LYS A 532 -19.47 14.19 -14.30
CA LYS A 532 -19.77 14.83 -15.59
C LYS A 532 -19.61 16.35 -15.55
N ASP A 533 -20.04 16.98 -14.44
CA ASP A 533 -20.03 18.44 -14.30
C ASP A 533 -18.62 19.04 -14.23
N LEU A 534 -17.59 18.21 -14.01
CA LEU A 534 -16.17 18.60 -14.07
C LEU A 534 -15.52 18.31 -15.42
N ILE A 535 -16.23 17.79 -16.41
CA ILE A 535 -15.68 17.49 -17.74
C ILE A 535 -15.90 18.65 -18.70
N ASN A 536 -14.84 19.10 -19.36
CA ASN A 536 -14.91 19.92 -20.55
C ASN A 536 -14.93 19.00 -21.79
N PHE A 537 -16.12 18.66 -22.27
CA PHE A 537 -16.30 17.73 -23.41
C PHE A 537 -15.66 18.20 -24.72
N LYS A 538 -15.42 19.53 -24.90
CA LYS A 538 -14.72 20.07 -26.08
C LYS A 538 -13.24 19.62 -26.11
N MET A 539 -12.64 19.28 -24.97
CA MET A 539 -11.26 18.80 -24.88
C MET A 539 -11.11 17.31 -25.18
N LEU A 540 -12.20 16.54 -25.21
CA LEU A 540 -12.19 15.10 -25.47
C LEU A 540 -12.28 14.83 -26.97
N ASN A 541 -11.42 13.94 -27.47
CA ASN A 541 -11.55 13.41 -28.82
C ASN A 541 -12.62 12.32 -28.93
N VAL A 542 -12.92 11.86 -30.15
CA VAL A 542 -13.97 10.85 -30.42
C VAL A 542 -13.73 9.55 -29.64
N LYS A 543 -12.49 9.04 -29.60
CA LYS A 543 -12.15 7.81 -28.88
C LYS A 543 -12.35 7.95 -27.37
N GLU A 544 -11.99 9.10 -26.80
CA GLU A 544 -12.13 9.38 -25.38
C GLU A 544 -13.61 9.53 -24.96
N LYS A 545 -14.43 10.17 -25.81
CA LYS A 545 -15.89 10.26 -25.62
C LYS A 545 -16.53 8.88 -25.65
N LYS A 546 -16.23 8.08 -26.69
CA LYS A 546 -16.75 6.70 -26.84
C LYS A 546 -16.34 5.79 -25.66
N TYR A 547 -15.12 5.94 -25.17
CA TYR A 547 -14.67 5.21 -23.97
C TYR A 547 -15.52 5.59 -22.75
N LEU A 548 -15.72 6.88 -22.49
CA LEU A 548 -16.47 7.38 -21.33
C LEU A 548 -17.92 6.91 -21.36
N GLU A 549 -18.57 7.00 -22.52
CA GLU A 549 -19.93 6.50 -22.73
C GLU A 549 -20.03 4.98 -22.47
N SER A 550 -19.11 4.21 -23.03
CA SER A 550 -19.06 2.76 -22.85
C SER A 550 -18.83 2.38 -21.39
N TYR A 551 -17.92 3.10 -20.70
CA TYR A 551 -17.66 2.91 -19.28
C TYR A 551 -18.91 3.20 -18.43
N HIS A 552 -19.56 4.34 -18.63
CA HIS A 552 -20.76 4.72 -17.91
C HIS A 552 -21.93 3.75 -18.19
N LYS A 553 -22.11 3.31 -19.45
CA LYS A 553 -23.09 2.28 -19.80
C LYS A 553 -22.81 0.97 -19.03
N LYS A 554 -21.54 0.54 -18.94
CA LYS A 554 -21.14 -0.63 -18.14
C LYS A 554 -21.47 -0.43 -16.67
N VAL A 555 -21.19 0.74 -16.09
CA VAL A 555 -21.52 1.08 -14.70
C VAL A 555 -23.03 0.94 -14.46
N TYR A 556 -23.87 1.56 -15.30
CA TYR A 556 -25.32 1.49 -15.15
C TYR A 556 -25.85 0.07 -15.24
N LEU A 557 -25.49 -0.66 -16.30
CA LEU A 557 -25.97 -2.04 -16.52
C LEU A 557 -25.55 -2.99 -15.38
N SER A 558 -24.35 -2.80 -14.82
CA SER A 558 -23.85 -3.65 -13.74
C SER A 558 -24.52 -3.36 -12.39
N LEU A 559 -24.89 -2.11 -12.13
CA LEU A 559 -25.32 -1.68 -10.81
C LEU A 559 -26.85 -1.51 -10.67
N ARG A 560 -27.60 -1.23 -11.77
CA ARG A 560 -29.03 -0.87 -11.74
C ARG A 560 -29.91 -1.81 -10.94
N LYS A 561 -29.64 -3.10 -10.95
CA LYS A 561 -30.43 -4.12 -10.22
C LYS A 561 -30.30 -4.06 -8.69
N PHE A 562 -29.31 -3.32 -8.17
CA PHE A 562 -29.07 -3.17 -6.74
C PHE A 562 -29.44 -1.77 -6.21
N LEU A 563 -29.95 -0.91 -7.09
CA LEU A 563 -30.34 0.48 -6.80
C LEU A 563 -31.87 0.59 -6.75
N ASN A 564 -32.37 1.51 -5.91
CA ASN A 564 -33.79 1.88 -5.95
C ASN A 564 -34.08 2.79 -7.17
N ASP A 565 -35.35 3.10 -7.44
CA ASP A 565 -35.74 3.82 -8.65
C ASP A 565 -35.19 5.26 -8.69
N LYS A 566 -35.17 5.97 -7.57
CA LYS A 566 -34.58 7.31 -7.47
C LYS A 566 -33.08 7.29 -7.78
N GLU A 567 -32.36 6.30 -7.24
CA GLU A 567 -30.94 6.08 -7.49
C GLU A 567 -30.67 5.68 -8.95
N LYS A 568 -31.52 4.84 -9.57
CA LYS A 568 -31.44 4.45 -10.99
C LYS A 568 -31.63 5.65 -11.92
N ILE A 569 -32.68 6.44 -11.69
CA ILE A 569 -32.99 7.64 -12.49
C ILE A 569 -31.82 8.62 -12.39
N TRP A 570 -31.34 8.89 -11.18
CA TRP A 570 -30.19 9.74 -10.97
C TRP A 570 -28.93 9.21 -11.67
N LEU A 571 -28.59 7.92 -11.50
CA LEU A 571 -27.42 7.36 -12.17
C LEU A 571 -27.53 7.49 -13.69
N LYS A 572 -28.71 7.25 -14.27
CA LYS A 572 -28.94 7.43 -15.71
C LYS A 572 -28.72 8.87 -16.15
N SER A 573 -29.13 9.88 -15.36
CA SER A 573 -28.95 11.30 -15.70
C SER A 573 -27.49 11.78 -15.65
N VAL A 574 -26.64 11.17 -14.79
CA VAL A 574 -25.23 11.59 -14.67
C VAL A 574 -24.31 10.87 -15.65
N ILE A 575 -24.78 9.86 -16.36
CA ILE A 575 -23.97 9.09 -17.32
C ILE A 575 -24.40 9.37 -18.78
N ASN A 576 -25.58 9.94 -19.03
CA ASN A 576 -26.05 10.44 -20.33
C ASN A 576 -25.67 11.96 -20.44
#